data_715678019044df2dfa4c4b6b69c431bc
#
_entry.id   715678019044df2dfa4c4b6b69c431bc
#
_cell.length_a   1.000
_cell.length_b   1.000
_cell.length_c   1.000
_cell.angle_alpha   90.00
_cell.angle_beta   90.00
_cell.angle_gamma   90.00
#
_symmetry.space_group_name_H-M   'P 1'
#
loop_
_entity.id
_entity.type
_entity.pdbx_description
1 polymer ?
#
loop_
_entity_poly.entity_id
_entity_poly.type
_entity_poly.pdbx_seq_one_letter_code
_entity_poly.pdbx_strand_id
1 'polypeptide(L)'
;MKSEFGRCIRRARTWLAIAWLIFASNEALAWAVSDSTAPREPMVIDVYRLGHESESGEDRISAGIGDIVVVKVRHLQTLVDRARCLNDAGERKPECIEQKIVLCLDGRIITGHVPEAIDTRAESETLQFHLTRDEENDEAWADLLGNPPTGKKFFRRDTQVSVGLENGYIAASMIKGDKFKLIRVKTGRFWASTLGLLLLLGVIIHLALRSDILRDSGPDPGGTDRYGKPKRKPFSLSRCQLAFWFFLVIASFLFLWQITGAYDIITTSILALIGIGSGTALGAAIIDNSKKDAASNELTTLQAEQVVLDTDIATREMRMNSGERSFAQAESEHETRAMKTRLNQVNLQMGTLEQAVGPQESHGFLRDVLSDATGVSFHRLQMFVWTIVLGVIFISSVWKRLAMPEFSTTLLALQGISAGTYLGFKMPEKHT
;
A
#
# COMPACT_ATOMS: atom_id res chain seq x y z
N MET A 1 26.74 -92.35 -16.38
CA MET A 1 26.97 -91.11 -15.67
C MET A 1 26.02 -89.95 -16.06
N LYS A 2 25.04 -90.09 -16.93
CA LYS A 2 24.05 -89.05 -17.35
C LYS A 2 22.67 -89.14 -16.68
N SER A 3 22.34 -90.20 -15.96
CA SER A 3 21.00 -90.46 -15.39
C SER A 3 20.82 -89.99 -13.94
N GLU A 4 21.90 -89.82 -13.21
CA GLU A 4 21.85 -89.43 -11.79
C GLU A 4 21.78 -87.90 -11.62
N PHE A 5 22.36 -87.16 -12.55
CA PHE A 5 22.38 -85.68 -12.46
C PHE A 5 20.96 -85.09 -12.74
N GLY A 6 20.13 -85.78 -13.54
CA GLY A 6 18.76 -85.33 -13.83
C GLY A 6 17.78 -85.51 -12.64
N ARG A 7 18.04 -86.47 -11.76
CA ARG A 7 17.20 -86.69 -10.54
C ARG A 7 17.50 -85.69 -9.41
N CYS A 8 18.74 -85.22 -9.28
CA CYS A 8 19.12 -84.26 -8.29
C CYS A 8 18.55 -82.87 -8.60
N ILE A 9 18.53 -82.47 -9.86
CA ILE A 9 17.99 -81.16 -10.29
C ILE A 9 16.43 -81.13 -10.17
N ARG A 10 15.72 -82.28 -10.38
CA ARG A 10 14.27 -82.31 -10.17
C ARG A 10 13.89 -82.23 -8.69
N ARG A 11 14.63 -82.81 -7.79
CA ARG A 11 14.39 -82.75 -6.35
C ARG A 11 14.72 -81.32 -5.79
N ALA A 12 15.76 -80.69 -6.29
CA ALA A 12 16.08 -79.32 -5.91
C ALA A 12 15.00 -78.26 -6.35
N ARG A 13 14.40 -78.48 -7.55
CA ARG A 13 13.30 -77.67 -8.03
C ARG A 13 12.01 -77.82 -7.23
N THR A 14 11.68 -79.05 -6.77
CA THR A 14 10.51 -79.31 -5.93
C THR A 14 10.68 -78.70 -4.51
N TRP A 15 11.88 -78.75 -3.92
CA TRP A 15 12.13 -78.10 -2.65
C TRP A 15 12.15 -76.62 -2.71
N LEU A 16 12.64 -76.00 -3.80
CA LEU A 16 12.59 -74.51 -4.02
C LEU A 16 11.15 -74.03 -4.22
N ALA A 17 10.29 -74.80 -4.95
CA ALA A 17 8.88 -74.53 -5.15
C ALA A 17 8.08 -74.60 -3.80
N ILE A 18 8.37 -75.55 -2.96
CA ILE A 18 7.73 -75.70 -1.63
C ILE A 18 8.21 -74.60 -0.70
N ALA A 19 9.51 -74.23 -0.68
CA ALA A 19 10.03 -73.15 0.11
C ALA A 19 9.43 -71.78 -0.35
N TRP A 20 9.22 -71.57 -1.65
CA TRP A 20 8.58 -70.42 -2.20
C TRP A 20 7.09 -70.32 -1.85
N LEU A 21 6.36 -71.44 -1.84
CA LEU A 21 4.96 -71.50 -1.41
C LEU A 21 4.80 -71.27 0.09
N ILE A 22 5.73 -71.77 0.94
CA ILE A 22 5.70 -71.49 2.37
C ILE A 22 6.06 -70.00 2.67
N PHE A 23 6.99 -69.44 1.89
CA PHE A 23 7.36 -68.01 2.01
C PHE A 23 6.22 -67.08 1.52
N ALA A 24 5.60 -67.43 0.40
CA ALA A 24 4.46 -66.66 -0.13
C ALA A 24 3.21 -66.75 0.76
N SER A 25 2.98 -67.89 1.44
CA SER A 25 1.85 -68.03 2.38
C SER A 25 2.10 -67.29 3.69
N ASN A 26 3.36 -67.16 4.15
CA ASN A 26 3.70 -66.38 5.34
C ASN A 26 3.59 -64.86 5.05
N GLU A 27 3.97 -64.38 3.86
CA GLU A 27 3.76 -62.98 3.50
C GLU A 27 2.28 -62.63 3.31
N ALA A 28 1.49 -63.54 2.72
CA ALA A 28 0.03 -63.34 2.57
C ALA A 28 -0.69 -63.30 3.92
N LEU A 29 -0.25 -64.10 4.93
CA LEU A 29 -0.79 -64.02 6.29
C LEU A 29 -0.32 -62.75 7.01
N ALA A 30 0.91 -62.31 6.79
CA ALA A 30 1.41 -61.05 7.35
C ALA A 30 0.65 -59.83 6.81
N TRP A 31 0.27 -59.82 5.55
CA TRP A 31 -0.57 -58.76 4.97
C TRP A 31 -2.03 -58.84 5.46
N ALA A 32 -2.59 -60.00 5.71
CA ALA A 32 -3.96 -60.16 6.21
C ALA A 32 -4.11 -59.86 7.71
N VAL A 33 -3.03 -59.91 8.50
CA VAL A 33 -3.06 -59.61 9.94
C VAL A 33 -2.68 -58.15 10.21
N SER A 34 -2.01 -57.43 9.27
CA SER A 34 -1.64 -56.04 9.47
C SER A 34 -2.76 -55.04 9.22
N ASP A 35 -3.92 -55.46 8.67
CA ASP A 35 -4.99 -54.54 8.27
C ASP A 35 -6.09 -54.34 9.33
N SER A 36 -5.98 -54.94 10.51
CA SER A 36 -7.03 -54.83 11.54
C SER A 36 -6.62 -54.10 12.82
N THR A 37 -5.35 -53.64 12.95
CA THR A 37 -4.86 -52.93 14.17
C THR A 37 -4.09 -51.66 13.90
N ALA A 38 -3.97 -51.20 12.66
CA ALA A 38 -3.44 -49.86 12.41
C ALA A 38 -4.44 -48.79 12.94
N PRO A 39 -4.01 -47.85 13.78
CA PRO A 39 -4.90 -46.80 14.22
C PRO A 39 -5.49 -46.11 12.99
N ARG A 40 -6.83 -46.01 12.95
CA ARG A 40 -7.57 -45.35 11.85
C ARG A 40 -7.24 -43.86 11.83
N GLU A 41 -6.21 -43.51 11.08
CA GLU A 41 -5.75 -42.08 11.02
C GLU A 41 -6.81 -41.21 10.36
N PRO A 42 -7.11 -40.05 10.93
CA PRO A 42 -8.03 -39.08 10.34
C PRO A 42 -7.47 -38.57 9.01
N MET A 43 -8.34 -38.43 8.01
CA MET A 43 -7.92 -38.10 6.66
C MET A 43 -8.95 -37.23 5.95
N VAL A 44 -8.53 -36.11 5.37
CA VAL A 44 -9.39 -35.23 4.57
C VAL A 44 -9.66 -35.90 3.23
N ILE A 45 -10.94 -36.07 2.89
CA ILE A 45 -11.38 -36.79 1.66
C ILE A 45 -12.06 -35.86 0.66
N ASP A 46 -12.70 -34.77 1.12
CA ASP A 46 -13.38 -33.81 0.27
C ASP A 46 -13.40 -32.42 0.92
N VAL A 47 -13.45 -31.37 0.09
CA VAL A 47 -13.56 -29.98 0.54
C VAL A 47 -14.43 -29.20 -0.44
N TYR A 48 -15.41 -28.48 0.07
CA TYR A 48 -16.31 -27.66 -0.74
C TYR A 48 -16.82 -26.44 0.02
N ARG A 49 -17.35 -25.47 -0.73
CA ARG A 49 -17.98 -24.29 -0.14
C ARG A 49 -19.42 -24.63 0.30
N LEU A 50 -19.84 -24.17 1.47
CA LEU A 50 -21.18 -24.39 1.99
C LEU A 50 -22.25 -23.88 0.99
N GLY A 51 -23.28 -24.68 0.75
CA GLY A 51 -24.35 -24.41 -0.22
C GLY A 51 -24.04 -24.78 -1.67
N HIS A 52 -22.84 -25.31 -1.96
CA HIS A 52 -22.41 -25.75 -3.31
C HIS A 52 -22.07 -27.24 -3.36
N GLU A 53 -22.64 -28.04 -2.49
CA GLU A 53 -22.34 -29.49 -2.34
C GLU A 53 -22.62 -30.29 -3.60
N SER A 54 -23.75 -30.00 -4.27
CA SER A 54 -24.20 -30.69 -5.48
C SER A 54 -23.67 -30.11 -6.79
N GLU A 55 -22.97 -28.99 -6.73
CA GLU A 55 -22.40 -28.40 -7.91
C GLU A 55 -21.16 -29.19 -8.40
N SER A 56 -20.94 -29.21 -9.70
CA SER A 56 -19.72 -29.73 -10.31
C SER A 56 -18.91 -28.58 -10.89
N GLY A 57 -17.61 -28.56 -10.61
CA GLY A 57 -16.70 -27.55 -11.20
C GLY A 57 -15.97 -26.67 -10.20
N GLU A 58 -15.40 -25.59 -10.71
CA GLU A 58 -14.51 -24.71 -9.92
C GLU A 58 -15.21 -23.99 -8.78
N ASP A 59 -16.51 -23.69 -8.90
CA ASP A 59 -17.24 -22.92 -7.89
C ASP A 59 -17.49 -23.73 -6.61
N ARG A 60 -17.62 -25.06 -6.72
CA ARG A 60 -17.73 -25.96 -5.58
C ARG A 60 -16.49 -25.94 -4.70
N ILE A 61 -15.31 -26.02 -5.33
CA ILE A 61 -13.99 -26.13 -4.66
C ILE A 61 -13.29 -24.79 -4.53
N SER A 62 -14.04 -23.70 -4.52
CA SER A 62 -13.47 -22.36 -4.40
C SER A 62 -14.16 -21.55 -3.32
N ALA A 63 -13.37 -20.92 -2.42
CA ALA A 63 -13.86 -19.99 -1.40
C ALA A 63 -12.85 -18.88 -1.14
N GLY A 64 -13.34 -17.74 -0.68
CA GLY A 64 -12.56 -16.60 -0.24
C GLY A 64 -12.84 -16.23 1.21
N ILE A 65 -12.17 -15.20 1.71
CA ILE A 65 -12.46 -14.65 3.04
C ILE A 65 -13.94 -14.22 3.09
N GLY A 66 -14.65 -14.62 4.16
CA GLY A 66 -16.09 -14.44 4.35
C GLY A 66 -16.97 -15.62 3.91
N ASP A 67 -16.39 -16.63 3.23
CA ASP A 67 -17.12 -17.85 2.85
C ASP A 67 -16.94 -18.94 3.92
N ILE A 68 -17.90 -19.90 4.01
CA ILE A 68 -17.79 -21.06 4.86
C ILE A 68 -17.33 -22.26 4.03
N VAL A 69 -16.28 -22.93 4.50
CA VAL A 69 -15.71 -24.13 3.88
C VAL A 69 -16.07 -25.34 4.69
N VAL A 70 -16.58 -26.37 4.02
CA VAL A 70 -16.90 -27.68 4.60
C VAL A 70 -15.78 -28.64 4.24
N VAL A 71 -15.18 -29.23 5.28
CA VAL A 71 -14.11 -30.24 5.13
C VAL A 71 -14.65 -31.60 5.56
N LYS A 72 -14.68 -32.56 4.66
CA LYS A 72 -15.08 -33.92 4.95
C LYS A 72 -13.87 -34.75 5.37
N VAL A 73 -13.94 -35.31 6.58
CA VAL A 73 -12.81 -35.99 7.20
C VAL A 73 -13.19 -37.44 7.51
N ARG A 74 -12.57 -38.39 6.88
CA ARG A 74 -12.74 -39.83 7.23
C ARG A 74 -12.11 -40.08 8.62
N HIS A 75 -12.82 -40.81 9.46
CA HIS A 75 -12.47 -41.08 10.86
C HIS A 75 -12.37 -39.76 11.71
N LEU A 76 -13.32 -38.86 11.50
CA LEU A 76 -13.40 -37.60 12.20
C LEU A 76 -13.47 -37.80 13.74
N GLN A 77 -14.18 -38.82 14.22
CA GLN A 77 -14.28 -39.11 15.63
C GLN A 77 -12.88 -39.33 16.26
N THR A 78 -11.96 -40.00 15.57
CA THR A 78 -10.59 -40.18 16.05
C THR A 78 -9.83 -38.86 16.20
N LEU A 79 -10.09 -37.88 15.32
CA LEU A 79 -9.54 -36.54 15.45
C LEU A 79 -10.12 -35.79 16.64
N VAL A 80 -11.43 -35.91 16.86
CA VAL A 80 -12.14 -35.30 18.01
C VAL A 80 -11.66 -35.91 19.33
N ASP A 81 -11.52 -37.22 19.39
CA ASP A 81 -11.04 -37.91 20.58
C ASP A 81 -9.58 -37.53 20.91
N ARG A 82 -8.74 -37.41 19.87
CA ARG A 82 -7.36 -36.90 20.01
C ARG A 82 -7.33 -35.47 20.51
N ALA A 83 -8.21 -34.61 20.00
CA ALA A 83 -8.33 -33.22 20.45
C ALA A 83 -8.76 -33.13 21.92
N ARG A 84 -9.69 -33.99 22.35
CA ARG A 84 -10.18 -34.05 23.74
C ARG A 84 -9.30 -34.88 24.68
N CYS A 85 -8.18 -35.40 24.18
CA CYS A 85 -7.27 -36.25 24.95
C CYS A 85 -7.92 -37.56 25.43
N LEU A 86 -8.83 -38.14 24.68
CA LEU A 86 -9.46 -39.42 24.97
C LEU A 86 -8.60 -40.57 24.48
N ASN A 87 -8.63 -41.71 25.19
CA ASN A 87 -8.05 -42.98 24.74
C ASN A 87 -9.14 -43.74 23.91
N ASP A 88 -8.76 -44.93 23.37
CA ASP A 88 -9.69 -45.77 22.59
C ASP A 88 -10.89 -46.26 23.42
N ALA A 89 -10.80 -46.22 24.76
CA ALA A 89 -11.87 -46.54 25.69
C ALA A 89 -12.77 -45.32 26.05
N GLY A 90 -12.45 -44.13 25.52
CA GLY A 90 -13.16 -42.90 25.84
C GLY A 90 -12.76 -42.24 27.15
N GLU A 91 -11.68 -42.71 27.78
CA GLU A 91 -11.19 -42.16 29.05
C GLU A 91 -10.15 -41.06 28.79
N ARG A 92 -10.13 -40.04 29.65
CA ARG A 92 -9.19 -38.91 29.52
C ARG A 92 -7.78 -39.32 29.95
N LYS A 93 -6.79 -39.02 29.12
CA LYS A 93 -5.37 -39.23 29.43
C LYS A 93 -4.91 -38.21 30.49
N PRO A 94 -4.25 -38.64 31.59
CA PRO A 94 -4.04 -37.77 32.78
C PRO A 94 -3.10 -36.59 32.58
N GLU A 95 -2.23 -36.60 31.57
CA GLU A 95 -1.24 -35.51 31.34
C GLU A 95 -1.49 -34.76 30.00
N CYS A 96 -2.61 -34.99 29.35
CA CYS A 96 -2.89 -34.40 28.05
C CYS A 96 -3.68 -33.08 28.21
N ILE A 97 -3.27 -32.08 27.47
CA ILE A 97 -3.96 -30.79 27.36
C ILE A 97 -4.91 -30.85 26.17
N GLU A 98 -6.16 -30.51 26.42
CA GLU A 98 -7.18 -30.40 25.35
C GLU A 98 -6.74 -29.42 24.27
N GLN A 99 -6.88 -29.84 23.01
CA GLN A 99 -6.44 -29.11 21.83
C GLN A 99 -7.64 -28.71 20.99
N LYS A 100 -7.59 -27.55 20.36
CA LYS A 100 -8.61 -27.17 19.39
C LYS A 100 -8.29 -27.78 18.02
N ILE A 101 -9.34 -28.19 17.32
CA ILE A 101 -9.26 -28.56 15.90
C ILE A 101 -9.15 -27.28 15.11
N VAL A 102 -8.21 -27.19 14.18
CA VAL A 102 -7.91 -25.99 13.40
C VAL A 102 -7.81 -26.30 11.91
N LEU A 103 -8.13 -25.31 11.08
CA LEU A 103 -7.94 -25.37 9.64
C LEU A 103 -6.47 -25.24 9.28
N CYS A 104 -6.00 -26.07 8.34
CA CYS A 104 -4.65 -26.00 7.80
C CYS A 104 -4.70 -25.74 6.30
N LEU A 105 -4.00 -24.73 5.83
CA LEU A 105 -3.90 -24.37 4.41
C LEU A 105 -2.43 -24.43 3.97
N ASP A 106 -2.12 -25.20 2.92
CA ASP A 106 -0.76 -25.48 2.43
C ASP A 106 0.21 -25.94 3.54
N GLY A 107 -0.29 -26.76 4.49
CA GLY A 107 0.49 -27.27 5.61
C GLY A 107 0.71 -26.25 6.76
N ARG A 108 0.08 -25.07 6.72
CA ARG A 108 0.13 -24.06 7.79
C ARG A 108 -1.17 -24.07 8.58
N ILE A 109 -1.06 -24.03 9.88
CA ILE A 109 -2.18 -23.85 10.79
C ILE A 109 -2.65 -22.40 10.69
N ILE A 110 -3.96 -22.22 10.50
CA ILE A 110 -4.59 -20.89 10.56
C ILE A 110 -5.12 -20.71 11.98
N THR A 111 -4.39 -19.98 12.78
CA THR A 111 -4.72 -19.72 14.18
C THR A 111 -6.12 -19.09 14.31
N GLY A 112 -6.87 -19.45 15.34
CA GLY A 112 -8.22 -18.93 15.56
C GLY A 112 -9.32 -19.54 14.68
N HIS A 113 -8.98 -20.29 13.60
CA HIS A 113 -9.97 -20.97 12.75
C HIS A 113 -10.37 -22.33 13.36
N VAL A 114 -11.26 -22.26 14.34
CA VAL A 114 -11.92 -23.42 14.89
C VAL A 114 -13.21 -23.73 14.10
N PRO A 115 -13.64 -25.00 14.04
CA PRO A 115 -14.87 -25.32 13.33
C PRO A 115 -16.10 -24.72 14.04
N GLU A 116 -16.96 -24.03 13.29
CA GLU A 116 -18.25 -23.54 13.79
C GLU A 116 -19.25 -24.69 13.99
N ALA A 117 -19.15 -25.75 13.18
CA ALA A 117 -19.98 -26.95 13.31
C ALA A 117 -19.13 -28.21 13.09
N ILE A 118 -19.38 -29.21 13.91
CA ILE A 118 -18.77 -30.54 13.82
C ILE A 118 -19.89 -31.57 13.71
N ASP A 119 -19.93 -32.33 12.63
CA ASP A 119 -20.83 -33.43 12.45
C ASP A 119 -20.04 -34.73 12.35
N THR A 120 -20.11 -35.55 13.41
CA THR A 120 -19.39 -36.83 13.53
C THR A 120 -20.23 -38.02 13.10
N ARG A 121 -21.45 -37.84 12.54
CA ARG A 121 -22.26 -38.93 12.06
C ARG A 121 -21.56 -39.68 10.90
N ALA A 122 -21.58 -40.99 10.92
CA ALA A 122 -20.85 -41.83 9.97
C ALA A 122 -21.12 -41.50 8.48
N GLU A 123 -22.27 -40.92 8.17
CA GLU A 123 -22.64 -40.56 6.80
C GLU A 123 -22.08 -39.19 6.38
N SER A 124 -21.85 -38.24 7.31
CA SER A 124 -21.43 -36.90 7.02
C SER A 124 -19.96 -36.61 7.35
N GLU A 125 -19.51 -36.89 8.56
CA GLU A 125 -18.12 -36.67 9.04
C GLU A 125 -17.53 -35.33 8.56
N THR A 126 -18.19 -34.20 8.85
CA THR A 126 -17.84 -32.89 8.33
C THR A 126 -17.48 -31.88 9.41
N LEU A 127 -16.56 -30.97 9.05
CA LEU A 127 -16.18 -29.79 9.82
C LEU A 127 -16.47 -28.54 8.97
N GLN A 128 -17.10 -27.54 9.58
CA GLN A 128 -17.39 -26.26 8.90
C GLN A 128 -16.49 -25.17 9.47
N PHE A 129 -15.76 -24.48 8.61
CA PHE A 129 -14.87 -23.39 8.96
C PHE A 129 -15.30 -22.11 8.26
N HIS A 130 -15.54 -21.06 9.01
CA HIS A 130 -15.73 -19.72 8.45
C HIS A 130 -14.38 -19.08 8.21
N LEU A 131 -14.07 -18.73 6.97
CA LEU A 131 -12.80 -18.10 6.60
C LEU A 131 -12.83 -16.61 7.00
N THR A 132 -12.29 -16.27 8.14
CA THR A 132 -12.18 -14.90 8.65
C THR A 132 -10.73 -14.48 8.77
N ARG A 133 -10.45 -13.20 8.61
CA ARG A 133 -9.12 -12.62 8.88
C ARG A 133 -9.26 -11.70 10.09
N ASP A 134 -8.47 -11.99 11.12
CA ASP A 134 -8.38 -11.25 12.38
C ASP A 134 -6.91 -11.07 12.78
N GLU A 135 -6.66 -10.43 13.91
CA GLU A 135 -5.29 -10.15 14.39
C GLU A 135 -4.47 -11.40 14.67
N GLU A 136 -5.11 -12.52 15.06
CA GLU A 136 -4.41 -13.77 15.41
C GLU A 136 -3.91 -14.53 14.17
N ASN A 137 -4.56 -14.38 13.03
CA ASN A 137 -4.27 -15.11 11.80
C ASN A 137 -3.81 -14.23 10.63
N ASP A 138 -3.65 -12.92 10.87
CA ASP A 138 -3.28 -11.93 9.86
C ASP A 138 -2.01 -12.29 9.10
N GLU A 139 -0.97 -12.75 9.79
CA GLU A 139 0.31 -13.15 9.20
C GLU A 139 0.14 -14.39 8.31
N ALA A 140 -0.63 -15.39 8.75
CA ALA A 140 -0.88 -16.60 7.97
C ALA A 140 -1.64 -16.28 6.68
N TRP A 141 -2.63 -15.39 6.74
CA TRP A 141 -3.35 -14.92 5.56
C TRP A 141 -2.47 -14.06 4.65
N ALA A 142 -1.61 -13.21 5.20
CA ALA A 142 -0.66 -12.41 4.42
C ALA A 142 0.31 -13.31 3.64
N ASP A 143 0.80 -14.38 4.22
CA ASP A 143 1.65 -15.37 3.56
C ASP A 143 0.92 -16.16 2.47
N LEU A 144 -0.35 -16.47 2.68
CA LEU A 144 -1.16 -17.21 1.72
C LEU A 144 -1.63 -16.34 0.55
N LEU A 145 -2.07 -15.11 0.80
CA LEU A 145 -2.69 -14.25 -0.19
C LEU A 145 -1.77 -13.15 -0.72
N GLY A 146 -0.73 -12.79 0.04
CA GLY A 146 0.24 -11.76 -0.33
C GLY A 146 1.09 -12.15 -1.53
N ASN A 147 1.80 -11.15 -2.08
CA ASN A 147 2.69 -11.28 -3.22
C ASN A 147 2.06 -12.03 -4.41
N PRO A 148 0.87 -11.62 -4.88
CA PRO A 148 0.14 -12.33 -5.92
C PRO A 148 0.92 -12.38 -7.23
N PRO A 149 1.01 -13.53 -7.90
CA PRO A 149 1.61 -13.65 -9.22
C PRO A 149 0.75 -12.91 -10.25
N THR A 150 1.35 -12.49 -11.35
CA THR A 150 0.67 -11.82 -12.46
C THR A 150 -0.20 -12.81 -13.27
N GLY A 151 -1.25 -12.30 -13.93
CA GLY A 151 -2.11 -13.05 -14.82
C GLY A 151 -3.29 -13.74 -14.10
N LYS A 152 -3.77 -14.87 -14.65
CA LYS A 152 -4.96 -15.57 -14.12
C LYS A 152 -4.80 -16.04 -12.67
N LYS A 153 -3.58 -16.35 -12.24
CA LYS A 153 -3.26 -16.76 -10.87
C LYS A 153 -3.33 -15.61 -9.86
N PHE A 154 -3.52 -14.36 -10.31
CA PHE A 154 -3.76 -13.21 -9.45
C PHE A 154 -5.05 -13.36 -8.64
N PHE A 155 -6.13 -13.83 -9.28
CA PHE A 155 -7.46 -13.88 -8.66
C PHE A 155 -7.66 -15.10 -7.76
N ARG A 156 -6.98 -16.22 -8.05
CA ARG A 156 -7.17 -17.49 -7.36
C ARG A 156 -5.82 -18.15 -7.10
N ARG A 157 -5.69 -18.82 -5.94
CA ARG A 157 -4.52 -19.62 -5.57
C ARG A 157 -4.95 -21.08 -5.36
N ASP A 158 -4.25 -22.01 -5.99
CA ASP A 158 -4.40 -23.43 -5.69
C ASP A 158 -3.81 -23.73 -4.32
N THR A 159 -4.62 -24.25 -3.39
CA THR A 159 -4.27 -24.44 -1.99
C THR A 159 -4.65 -25.88 -1.57
N GLN A 160 -3.79 -26.51 -0.80
CA GLN A 160 -4.11 -27.80 -0.18
C GLN A 160 -4.79 -27.53 1.16
N VAL A 161 -6.01 -28.07 1.32
CA VAL A 161 -6.75 -27.97 2.58
C VAL A 161 -6.57 -29.22 3.39
N SER A 162 -6.32 -29.05 4.69
CA SER A 162 -6.27 -30.11 5.69
C SER A 162 -6.82 -29.59 7.01
N VAL A 163 -6.92 -30.45 7.99
CA VAL A 163 -7.31 -30.12 9.36
C VAL A 163 -6.26 -30.65 10.32
N GLY A 164 -6.10 -29.98 11.43
CA GLY A 164 -5.08 -30.33 12.42
C GLY A 164 -5.48 -29.95 13.83
N LEU A 165 -4.51 -30.04 14.73
CA LEU A 165 -4.62 -29.60 16.12
C LEU A 165 -3.62 -28.47 16.38
N GLU A 166 -3.91 -27.61 17.33
CA GLU A 166 -3.03 -26.51 17.71
C GLU A 166 -1.60 -26.95 18.10
N ASN A 167 -1.42 -28.21 18.53
CA ASN A 167 -0.10 -28.78 18.86
C ASN A 167 0.79 -29.11 17.65
N GLY A 168 0.37 -28.80 16.43
CA GLY A 168 1.13 -29.05 15.20
C GLY A 168 0.77 -30.35 14.47
N TYR A 169 -0.15 -31.19 15.00
CA TYR A 169 -0.64 -32.35 14.25
C TYR A 169 -1.47 -31.91 13.05
N ILE A 170 -1.19 -32.48 11.88
CA ILE A 170 -1.94 -32.22 10.63
C ILE A 170 -2.39 -33.55 10.04
N ALA A 171 -3.70 -33.69 9.80
CA ALA A 171 -4.26 -34.88 9.18
C ALA A 171 -3.86 -34.96 7.69
N ALA A 172 -3.66 -36.17 7.20
CA ALA A 172 -3.35 -36.39 5.78
C ALA A 172 -4.51 -35.96 4.89
N SER A 173 -4.22 -35.46 3.69
CA SER A 173 -5.24 -35.11 2.70
C SER A 173 -5.13 -36.06 1.48
N MET A 174 -6.25 -36.70 1.13
CA MET A 174 -6.35 -37.56 -0.06
C MET A 174 -6.77 -36.82 -1.32
N ILE A 175 -6.99 -35.51 -1.25
CA ILE A 175 -7.42 -34.68 -2.36
C ILE A 175 -6.31 -34.66 -3.42
N LYS A 176 -6.32 -35.69 -4.33
CA LYS A 176 -5.42 -35.80 -5.47
C LYS A 176 -6.15 -35.26 -6.70
N GLY A 177 -5.68 -34.18 -7.28
CA GLY A 177 -6.15 -33.69 -8.58
C GLY A 177 -6.74 -32.27 -8.50
N ASP A 178 -7.93 -32.13 -7.98
CA ASP A 178 -8.58 -30.82 -7.89
C ASP A 178 -8.15 -30.09 -6.60
N LYS A 179 -7.13 -29.26 -6.72
CA LYS A 179 -6.74 -28.39 -5.61
C LYS A 179 -7.84 -27.39 -5.30
N PHE A 180 -8.11 -27.20 -4.02
CA PHE A 180 -9.02 -26.16 -3.55
C PHE A 180 -8.50 -24.78 -4.01
N LYS A 181 -9.40 -23.96 -4.56
CA LYS A 181 -9.05 -22.63 -5.09
C LYS A 181 -9.39 -21.56 -4.10
N LEU A 182 -8.39 -21.06 -3.43
CA LEU A 182 -8.55 -19.90 -2.55
C LEU A 182 -8.76 -18.65 -3.41
N ILE A 183 -9.94 -18.05 -3.35
CA ILE A 183 -10.28 -16.81 -4.07
C ILE A 183 -9.65 -15.64 -3.33
N ARG A 184 -8.70 -14.95 -3.98
CA ARG A 184 -8.06 -13.76 -3.45
C ARG A 184 -8.94 -12.53 -3.63
N VAL A 185 -9.47 -12.34 -4.83
CA VAL A 185 -10.38 -11.22 -5.16
C VAL A 185 -11.45 -11.70 -6.14
N LYS A 186 -12.70 -11.33 -5.89
CA LYS A 186 -13.79 -11.55 -6.85
C LYS A 186 -13.58 -10.66 -8.08
N THR A 187 -13.47 -11.28 -9.26
CA THR A 187 -13.09 -10.61 -10.53
C THR A 187 -13.94 -9.38 -10.84
N GLY A 188 -15.26 -9.43 -10.58
CA GLY A 188 -16.14 -8.29 -10.83
C GLY A 188 -15.84 -7.09 -9.93
N ARG A 189 -15.59 -7.32 -8.62
CA ARG A 189 -15.20 -6.25 -7.67
C ARG A 189 -13.86 -5.63 -8.04
N PHE A 190 -12.89 -6.45 -8.47
CA PHE A 190 -11.59 -5.97 -8.89
C PHE A 190 -11.70 -4.99 -10.06
N TRP A 191 -12.42 -5.35 -11.10
CA TRP A 191 -12.57 -4.46 -12.25
C TRP A 191 -13.37 -3.20 -11.93
N ALA A 192 -14.42 -3.31 -11.11
CA ALA A 192 -15.20 -2.15 -10.68
C ALA A 192 -14.36 -1.13 -9.90
N SER A 193 -13.54 -1.61 -8.94
CA SER A 193 -12.68 -0.72 -8.16
C SER A 193 -11.49 -0.19 -8.96
N THR A 194 -10.92 -1.01 -9.87
CA THR A 194 -9.87 -0.54 -10.78
C THR A 194 -10.40 0.57 -11.67
N LEU A 195 -11.62 0.41 -12.22
CA LEU A 195 -12.26 1.48 -12.99
C LEU A 195 -12.48 2.72 -12.13
N GLY A 196 -12.98 2.57 -10.90
CA GLY A 196 -13.16 3.68 -9.95
C GLY A 196 -11.85 4.42 -9.66
N LEU A 197 -10.75 3.68 -9.45
CA LEU A 197 -9.41 4.28 -9.25
C LEU A 197 -8.89 5.00 -10.51
N LEU A 198 -9.10 4.42 -11.68
CA LEU A 198 -8.71 5.08 -12.94
C LEU A 198 -9.52 6.34 -13.18
N LEU A 199 -10.81 6.35 -12.85
CA LEU A 199 -11.65 7.54 -12.90
C LEU A 199 -11.17 8.60 -11.90
N LEU A 200 -10.87 8.21 -10.65
CA LEU A 200 -10.32 9.12 -9.64
C LEU A 200 -8.98 9.72 -10.10
N LEU A 201 -8.08 8.88 -10.60
CA LEU A 201 -6.80 9.34 -11.15
C LEU A 201 -7.03 10.29 -12.36
N GLY A 202 -7.97 9.95 -13.24
CA GLY A 202 -8.35 10.81 -14.36
C GLY A 202 -8.88 12.16 -13.91
N VAL A 203 -9.70 12.19 -12.86
CA VAL A 203 -10.20 13.45 -12.25
C VAL A 203 -9.04 14.26 -11.66
N ILE A 204 -8.14 13.64 -10.90
CA ILE A 204 -6.96 14.32 -10.33
C ILE A 204 -6.09 14.91 -11.45
N ILE A 205 -5.79 14.13 -12.49
CA ILE A 205 -5.02 14.61 -13.66
C ILE A 205 -5.76 15.73 -14.38
N HIS A 206 -7.06 15.58 -14.60
CA HIS A 206 -7.87 16.61 -15.24
C HIS A 206 -7.85 17.92 -14.44
N LEU A 207 -8.04 17.85 -13.13
CA LEU A 207 -7.96 19.01 -12.24
C LEU A 207 -6.53 19.60 -12.23
N ALA A 208 -5.48 18.78 -12.20
CA ALA A 208 -4.10 19.24 -12.29
C ALA A 208 -3.79 19.98 -13.61
N LEU A 209 -4.42 19.54 -14.72
CA LEU A 209 -4.24 20.15 -16.04
C LEU A 209 -5.17 21.33 -16.30
N ARG A 210 -6.36 21.36 -15.69
CA ARG A 210 -7.41 22.37 -15.97
C ARG A 210 -7.60 23.39 -14.86
N SER A 211 -7.20 23.09 -13.61
CA SER A 211 -7.30 23.97 -12.45
C SER A 211 -5.94 24.21 -11.80
N ASP A 212 -5.92 25.11 -10.81
CA ASP A 212 -4.72 25.45 -10.05
C ASP A 212 -4.60 24.67 -8.73
N ILE A 213 -5.30 23.52 -8.60
CA ILE A 213 -5.34 22.76 -7.35
C ILE A 213 -3.95 22.26 -6.89
N LEU A 214 -3.08 21.91 -7.85
CA LEU A 214 -1.70 21.46 -7.60
C LEU A 214 -0.65 22.55 -7.84
N ARG A 215 -1.08 23.81 -8.07
CA ARG A 215 -0.21 24.91 -8.41
C ARG A 215 -0.05 25.86 -7.24
N ASP A 216 1.03 26.64 -7.25
CA ASP A 216 1.27 27.65 -6.21
C ASP A 216 0.20 28.75 -6.23
N SER A 217 0.00 29.37 -5.06
CA SER A 217 -0.91 30.49 -4.93
C SER A 217 -0.26 31.75 -5.54
N GLY A 218 -0.98 32.47 -6.36
CA GLY A 218 -0.48 33.70 -6.98
C GLY A 218 -1.39 34.17 -8.13
N PRO A 219 -1.11 35.33 -8.70
CA PRO A 219 -1.82 35.82 -9.88
C PRO A 219 -1.52 34.90 -11.09
N ASP A 220 -2.46 34.88 -12.02
CA ASP A 220 -2.25 34.16 -13.28
C ASP A 220 -1.21 34.85 -14.14
N PRO A 221 -0.27 34.11 -14.76
CA PRO A 221 0.80 34.73 -15.56
C PRO A 221 0.33 35.48 -16.79
N GLY A 222 -0.92 35.31 -17.19
CA GLY A 222 -1.45 35.99 -18.39
C GLY A 222 -0.69 35.64 -19.66
N GLY A 223 -1.27 35.98 -20.83
CA GLY A 223 -0.64 35.72 -22.11
C GLY A 223 -0.61 34.23 -22.50
N THR A 224 0.05 33.94 -23.62
CA THR A 224 0.18 32.59 -24.18
C THR A 224 1.65 32.20 -24.29
N ASP A 225 1.91 30.90 -24.27
CA ASP A 225 3.22 30.33 -24.55
C ASP A 225 3.52 30.36 -26.07
N ARG A 226 4.71 29.88 -26.46
CA ARG A 226 5.14 29.79 -27.88
C ARG A 226 4.22 28.93 -28.75
N TYR A 227 3.35 28.12 -28.12
CA TYR A 227 2.41 27.23 -28.82
C TYR A 227 0.96 27.76 -28.77
N GLY A 228 0.74 29.02 -28.35
CA GLY A 228 -0.59 29.63 -28.24
C GLY A 228 -1.44 29.14 -27.07
N LYS A 229 -0.88 28.37 -26.13
CA LYS A 229 -1.58 27.93 -24.92
C LYS A 229 -1.44 28.97 -23.80
N PRO A 230 -2.48 29.16 -22.96
CA PRO A 230 -2.38 30.07 -21.82
C PRO A 230 -1.25 29.64 -20.88
N LYS A 231 -0.42 30.59 -20.49
CA LYS A 231 0.63 30.40 -19.49
C LYS A 231 -0.01 29.98 -18.15
N ARG A 232 0.67 29.17 -17.37
CA ARG A 232 0.16 28.63 -16.13
C ARG A 232 1.14 28.83 -14.98
N LYS A 233 0.60 28.90 -13.76
CA LYS A 233 1.37 28.95 -12.51
C LYS A 233 2.23 27.69 -12.34
N PRO A 234 3.37 27.77 -11.62
CA PRO A 234 4.23 26.61 -11.33
C PRO A 234 3.51 25.60 -10.43
N PHE A 235 3.93 24.33 -10.52
CA PHE A 235 3.45 23.29 -9.63
C PHE A 235 4.01 23.44 -8.23
N SER A 236 3.16 23.27 -7.22
CA SER A 236 3.54 23.29 -5.81
C SER A 236 3.97 21.92 -5.33
N LEU A 237 5.21 21.78 -4.83
CA LEU A 237 5.74 20.53 -4.29
C LEU A 237 4.85 19.98 -3.18
N SER A 238 4.46 20.80 -2.21
CA SER A 238 3.65 20.38 -1.06
C SER A 238 2.25 19.90 -1.46
N ARG A 239 1.58 20.59 -2.40
CA ARG A 239 0.27 20.19 -2.91
C ARG A 239 0.34 18.89 -3.75
N CYS A 240 1.38 18.75 -4.55
CA CYS A 240 1.63 17.53 -5.32
C CYS A 240 1.89 16.33 -4.40
N GLN A 241 2.67 16.52 -3.33
CA GLN A 241 2.92 15.50 -2.32
C GLN A 241 1.64 15.08 -1.59
N LEU A 242 0.81 16.05 -1.19
CA LEU A 242 -0.48 15.77 -0.55
C LEU A 242 -1.41 14.96 -1.47
N ALA A 243 -1.51 15.33 -2.75
CA ALA A 243 -2.30 14.60 -3.74
C ALA A 243 -1.77 13.18 -3.99
N PHE A 244 -0.44 13.00 -3.99
CA PHE A 244 0.20 11.69 -4.10
C PHE A 244 -0.20 10.77 -2.93
N TRP A 245 -0.09 11.25 -1.68
CA TRP A 245 -0.46 10.47 -0.51
C TRP A 245 -1.96 10.15 -0.48
N PHE A 246 -2.80 11.13 -0.80
CA PHE A 246 -4.24 10.95 -0.88
C PHE A 246 -4.62 9.82 -1.86
N PHE A 247 -4.08 9.86 -3.08
CA PHE A 247 -4.33 8.83 -4.08
C PHE A 247 -3.80 7.47 -3.64
N LEU A 248 -2.57 7.42 -3.12
CA LEU A 248 -1.93 6.17 -2.71
C LEU A 248 -2.69 5.47 -1.58
N VAL A 249 -3.13 6.22 -0.58
CA VAL A 249 -3.90 5.69 0.56
C VAL A 249 -5.26 5.16 0.09
N ILE A 250 -6.00 5.90 -0.74
CA ILE A 250 -7.29 5.44 -1.26
C ILE A 250 -7.12 4.20 -2.14
N ALA A 251 -6.13 4.19 -3.02
CA ALA A 251 -5.85 3.05 -3.88
C ALA A 251 -5.55 1.78 -3.06
N SER A 252 -4.72 1.92 -2.05
CA SER A 252 -4.36 0.83 -1.14
C SER A 252 -5.52 0.39 -0.26
N PHE A 253 -6.33 1.33 0.25
CA PHE A 253 -7.54 1.02 1.00
C PHE A 253 -8.50 0.16 0.16
N LEU A 254 -8.82 0.58 -1.05
CA LEU A 254 -9.70 -0.16 -1.95
C LEU A 254 -9.13 -1.53 -2.32
N PHE A 255 -7.82 -1.62 -2.54
CA PHE A 255 -7.15 -2.89 -2.83
C PHE A 255 -7.24 -3.86 -1.65
N LEU A 256 -6.91 -3.41 -0.45
CA LEU A 256 -6.96 -4.23 0.76
C LEU A 256 -8.38 -4.64 1.12
N TRP A 257 -9.33 -3.69 1.12
CA TRP A 257 -10.73 -3.96 1.40
C TRP A 257 -11.32 -5.06 0.51
N GLN A 258 -10.96 -5.10 -0.76
CA GLN A 258 -11.44 -6.14 -1.68
C GLN A 258 -10.94 -7.54 -1.33
N ILE A 259 -9.74 -7.65 -0.78
CA ILE A 259 -9.10 -8.92 -0.45
C ILE A 259 -9.51 -9.37 0.94
N THR A 260 -9.45 -8.47 1.91
CA THR A 260 -9.62 -8.79 3.33
C THR A 260 -11.05 -8.61 3.84
N GLY A 261 -11.86 -7.78 3.17
CA GLY A 261 -13.17 -7.38 3.66
C GLY A 261 -13.14 -6.42 4.86
N ALA A 262 -11.96 -6.12 5.41
CA ALA A 262 -11.81 -5.25 6.58
C ALA A 262 -11.94 -3.77 6.20
N TYR A 263 -12.57 -2.98 7.08
CA TYR A 263 -12.74 -1.53 6.92
C TYR A 263 -11.77 -0.72 7.78
N ASP A 264 -11.36 -1.28 8.93
CA ASP A 264 -10.43 -0.62 9.86
C ASP A 264 -8.99 -1.06 9.57
N ILE A 265 -8.45 -0.55 8.46
CA ILE A 265 -7.12 -0.91 7.97
C ILE A 265 -6.16 0.29 7.90
N ILE A 266 -6.65 1.50 8.25
CA ILE A 266 -5.82 2.71 8.23
C ILE A 266 -5.08 2.83 9.56
N THR A 267 -3.75 2.75 9.50
CA THR A 267 -2.89 2.81 10.69
C THR A 267 -2.67 4.25 11.17
N THR A 268 -2.36 4.41 12.46
CA THR A 268 -2.03 5.71 13.08
C THR A 268 -0.86 6.40 12.37
N SER A 269 0.11 5.62 11.89
CA SER A 269 1.28 6.14 11.18
C SER A 269 0.90 6.73 9.81
N ILE A 270 -0.09 6.19 9.13
CA ILE A 270 -0.63 6.75 7.89
C ILE A 270 -1.37 8.06 8.14
N LEU A 271 -2.17 8.14 9.22
CA LEU A 271 -2.81 9.39 9.62
C LEU A 271 -1.77 10.47 9.94
N ALA A 272 -0.69 10.12 10.66
CA ALA A 272 0.42 11.02 10.93
C ALA A 272 1.10 11.51 9.63
N LEU A 273 1.32 10.62 8.67
CA LEU A 273 1.92 10.94 7.37
C LEU A 273 1.06 11.91 6.56
N ILE A 274 -0.25 11.68 6.52
CA ILE A 274 -1.22 12.60 5.89
C ILE A 274 -1.22 13.93 6.63
N GLY A 275 -1.16 13.91 7.98
CA GLY A 275 -1.10 15.12 8.82
C GLY A 275 0.15 15.97 8.53
N ILE A 276 1.34 15.34 8.40
CA ILE A 276 2.57 16.01 8.00
C ILE A 276 2.40 16.65 6.61
N GLY A 277 1.88 15.90 5.63
CA GLY A 277 1.66 16.42 4.27
C GLY A 277 0.69 17.59 4.23
N SER A 278 -0.44 17.50 4.94
CA SER A 278 -1.46 18.56 5.03
C SER A 278 -0.92 19.80 5.73
N GLY A 279 -0.21 19.61 6.86
CA GLY A 279 0.45 20.69 7.59
C GLY A 279 1.50 21.42 6.74
N THR A 280 2.27 20.65 5.96
CA THR A 280 3.26 21.22 5.03
C THR A 280 2.59 22.03 3.92
N ALA A 281 1.51 21.54 3.33
CA ALA A 281 0.79 22.25 2.28
C ALA A 281 0.15 23.55 2.82
N LEU A 282 -0.44 23.49 4.01
CA LEU A 282 -1.00 24.66 4.68
C LEU A 282 0.07 25.68 5.06
N GLY A 283 1.17 25.23 5.68
CA GLY A 283 2.30 26.08 6.05
C GLY A 283 2.92 26.78 4.83
N ALA A 284 3.12 26.05 3.73
CA ALA A 284 3.59 26.64 2.48
C ALA A 284 2.65 27.72 1.94
N ALA A 285 1.34 27.47 1.97
CA ALA A 285 0.35 28.45 1.51
C ALA A 285 0.31 29.72 2.38
N ILE A 286 0.44 29.57 3.70
CA ILE A 286 0.52 30.71 4.64
C ILE A 286 1.76 31.54 4.36
N ILE A 287 2.94 30.88 4.20
CA ILE A 287 4.20 31.58 3.90
C ILE A 287 4.07 32.35 2.58
N ASP A 288 3.53 31.74 1.53
CA ASP A 288 3.38 32.40 0.23
C ASP A 288 2.44 33.60 0.29
N ASN A 289 1.31 33.49 0.99
CA ASN A 289 0.38 34.61 1.15
C ASN A 289 1.00 35.73 1.98
N SER A 290 1.65 35.41 3.12
CA SER A 290 2.31 36.42 3.97
C SER A 290 3.39 37.21 3.22
N LYS A 291 4.19 36.52 2.37
CA LYS A 291 5.19 37.20 1.54
C LYS A 291 4.57 38.15 0.51
N LYS A 292 3.49 37.69 -0.14
CA LYS A 292 2.79 38.53 -1.12
C LYS A 292 2.18 39.79 -0.47
N ASP A 293 1.54 39.61 0.68
CA ASP A 293 0.95 40.72 1.41
C ASP A 293 2.02 41.70 1.84
N ALA A 294 3.17 41.24 2.37
CA ALA A 294 4.29 42.08 2.74
C ALA A 294 4.87 42.85 1.53
N ALA A 295 5.12 42.16 0.43
CA ALA A 295 5.66 42.78 -0.79
C ALA A 295 4.66 43.74 -1.44
N SER A 296 3.35 43.43 -1.42
CA SER A 296 2.30 44.34 -1.90
C SER A 296 2.19 45.63 -1.08
N ASN A 297 2.28 45.51 0.25
CA ASN A 297 2.26 46.66 1.14
C ASN A 297 3.49 47.54 0.92
N GLU A 298 4.68 46.93 0.80
CA GLU A 298 5.93 47.67 0.54
C GLU A 298 5.86 48.35 -0.84
N LEU A 299 5.33 47.68 -1.87
CA LEU A 299 5.13 48.26 -3.20
C LEU A 299 4.22 49.51 -3.14
N THR A 300 3.10 49.41 -2.41
CA THR A 300 2.18 50.54 -2.22
C THR A 300 2.85 51.71 -1.54
N THR A 301 3.71 51.45 -0.54
CA THR A 301 4.47 52.48 0.17
C THR A 301 5.49 53.16 -0.75
N LEU A 302 6.22 52.39 -1.55
CA LEU A 302 7.19 52.91 -2.51
C LEU A 302 6.52 53.71 -3.64
N GLN A 303 5.34 53.27 -4.11
CA GLN A 303 4.55 54.03 -5.08
C GLN A 303 4.12 55.38 -4.53
N ALA A 304 3.70 55.46 -3.27
CA ALA A 304 3.37 56.72 -2.62
C ALA A 304 4.60 57.65 -2.50
N GLU A 305 5.76 57.09 -2.10
CA GLU A 305 7.04 57.83 -2.04
C GLU A 305 7.46 58.33 -3.44
N GLN A 306 7.31 57.51 -4.48
CA GLN A 306 7.58 57.87 -5.86
C GLN A 306 6.78 59.12 -6.28
N VAL A 307 5.46 59.12 -6.04
CA VAL A 307 4.57 60.22 -6.39
C VAL A 307 4.98 61.53 -5.67
N VAL A 308 5.37 61.41 -4.41
CA VAL A 308 5.85 62.59 -3.64
C VAL A 308 7.15 63.14 -4.22
N LEU A 309 8.13 62.24 -4.48
CA LEU A 309 9.42 62.64 -5.04
C LEU A 309 9.27 63.25 -6.46
N ASP A 310 8.45 62.66 -7.31
CA ASP A 310 8.17 63.20 -8.65
C ASP A 310 7.53 64.57 -8.60
N THR A 311 6.58 64.78 -7.69
CA THR A 311 5.90 66.07 -7.50
C THR A 311 6.86 67.14 -6.97
N ASP A 312 7.71 66.79 -6.00
CA ASP A 312 8.68 67.71 -5.42
C ASP A 312 9.77 68.09 -6.43
N ILE A 313 10.28 67.11 -7.20
CA ILE A 313 11.26 67.37 -8.26
C ILE A 313 10.66 68.30 -9.33
N ALA A 314 9.44 68.01 -9.81
CA ALA A 314 8.78 68.82 -10.80
C ALA A 314 8.53 70.28 -10.31
N THR A 315 8.11 70.42 -9.05
CA THR A 315 7.88 71.75 -8.45
C THR A 315 9.18 72.58 -8.32
N ARG A 316 10.26 71.89 -7.96
CA ARG A 316 11.61 72.56 -7.83
C ARG A 316 12.17 72.95 -9.22
N GLU A 317 12.03 72.05 -10.20
CA GLU A 317 12.44 72.34 -11.58
C GLU A 317 11.70 73.51 -12.18
N MET A 318 10.39 73.65 -11.92
CA MET A 318 9.59 74.81 -12.35
C MET A 318 10.09 76.08 -11.69
N ARG A 319 10.43 76.10 -10.39
CA ARG A 319 10.99 77.27 -9.66
C ARG A 319 12.37 77.64 -10.19
N MET A 320 13.24 76.65 -10.49
CA MET A 320 14.55 76.92 -11.08
C MET A 320 14.49 77.57 -12.45
N ASN A 321 13.49 77.20 -13.25
CA ASN A 321 13.28 77.72 -14.62
C ASN A 321 12.63 79.09 -14.62
N SER A 322 12.02 79.57 -13.51
CA SER A 322 11.38 80.87 -13.40
C SER A 322 12.31 82.10 -13.15
N GLY A 323 13.63 81.91 -13.12
CA GLY A 323 14.62 82.94 -13.38
C GLY A 323 15.11 83.79 -12.15
N GLU A 324 14.84 83.38 -10.90
CA GLU A 324 15.44 84.02 -9.73
C GLU A 324 16.81 83.43 -9.40
N ARG A 325 17.89 84.08 -9.82
CA ARG A 325 19.27 83.70 -9.50
C ARG A 325 19.64 84.20 -8.08
N SER A 326 19.70 83.31 -7.12
CA SER A 326 20.23 83.56 -5.79
C SER A 326 21.11 82.37 -5.31
N PHE A 327 21.90 82.67 -4.24
CA PHE A 327 22.80 81.69 -3.61
C PHE A 327 22.09 80.36 -3.22
N ALA A 328 20.80 80.40 -3.06
CA ALA A 328 19.90 79.23 -2.83
C ALA A 328 19.80 78.24 -4.03
N GLN A 329 20.31 78.64 -5.21
CA GLN A 329 20.20 77.78 -6.41
C GLN A 329 21.12 76.56 -6.36
N ALA A 330 22.38 76.73 -5.85
CA ALA A 330 23.32 75.62 -5.75
C ALA A 330 22.88 74.58 -4.71
N GLU A 331 22.26 75.00 -3.61
CA GLU A 331 21.69 74.12 -2.57
C GLU A 331 20.44 73.41 -3.09
N SER A 332 19.58 74.13 -3.79
CA SER A 332 18.41 73.54 -4.47
C SER A 332 18.76 72.54 -5.55
N GLU A 333 19.82 72.74 -6.34
CA GLU A 333 20.34 71.81 -7.30
C GLU A 333 20.88 70.47 -6.65
N HIS A 334 21.60 70.63 -5.54
CA HIS A 334 22.12 69.53 -4.75
C HIS A 334 20.98 68.62 -4.21
N GLU A 335 19.97 69.30 -3.58
CA GLU A 335 18.79 68.62 -3.06
C GLU A 335 17.99 67.90 -4.19
N THR A 336 17.81 68.58 -5.34
CA THR A 336 17.12 67.99 -6.50
C THR A 336 17.87 66.77 -7.05
N ARG A 337 19.22 66.80 -7.07
CA ARG A 337 20.04 65.63 -7.43
C ARG A 337 19.89 64.49 -6.43
N ALA A 338 19.87 64.78 -5.12
CA ALA A 338 19.64 63.78 -4.09
C ALA A 338 18.27 63.12 -4.23
N MET A 339 17.21 63.91 -4.47
CA MET A 339 15.86 63.41 -4.74
C MET A 339 15.79 62.51 -5.99
N LYS A 340 16.45 62.90 -7.08
CA LYS A 340 16.54 62.08 -8.30
C LYS A 340 17.28 60.74 -8.06
N THR A 341 18.34 60.78 -7.22
CA THR A 341 19.04 59.56 -6.82
C THR A 341 18.14 58.66 -6.00
N ARG A 342 17.37 59.20 -5.04
CA ARG A 342 16.39 58.47 -4.25
C ARG A 342 15.27 57.91 -5.12
N LEU A 343 14.74 58.68 -6.06
CA LEU A 343 13.73 58.24 -7.04
C LEU A 343 14.22 57.04 -7.84
N ASN A 344 15.46 57.08 -8.33
CA ASN A 344 16.06 55.92 -9.04
C ASN A 344 16.17 54.70 -8.13
N GLN A 345 16.52 54.86 -6.85
CA GLN A 345 16.54 53.74 -5.89
C GLN A 345 15.15 53.18 -5.66
N VAL A 346 14.12 54.01 -5.48
CA VAL A 346 12.74 53.62 -5.32
C VAL A 346 12.26 52.85 -6.55
N ASN A 347 12.54 53.34 -7.75
CA ASN A 347 12.18 52.68 -8.99
C ASN A 347 12.86 51.31 -9.14
N LEU A 348 14.12 51.16 -8.76
CA LEU A 348 14.83 49.88 -8.73
C LEU A 348 14.21 48.93 -7.71
N GLN A 349 13.89 49.38 -6.51
CA GLN A 349 13.24 48.59 -5.48
C GLN A 349 11.83 48.15 -5.93
N MET A 350 11.05 49.05 -6.51
CA MET A 350 9.73 48.73 -7.06
C MET A 350 9.85 47.64 -8.14
N GLY A 351 10.77 47.76 -9.08
CA GLY A 351 10.97 46.79 -10.14
C GLY A 351 11.31 45.40 -9.59
N THR A 352 12.11 45.32 -8.50
CA THR A 352 12.42 44.03 -7.86
C THR A 352 11.21 43.44 -7.12
N LEU A 353 10.41 44.28 -6.48
CA LEU A 353 9.20 43.84 -5.77
C LEU A 353 8.09 43.46 -6.76
N GLU A 354 7.92 44.18 -7.85
CA GLU A 354 6.98 43.83 -8.92
C GLU A 354 7.31 42.48 -9.53
N GLN A 355 8.59 42.18 -9.71
CA GLN A 355 9.03 40.84 -10.14
C GLN A 355 8.72 39.78 -9.10
N ALA A 356 8.87 40.07 -7.80
CA ALA A 356 8.61 39.15 -6.71
C ALA A 356 7.10 38.86 -6.49
N VAL A 357 6.26 39.88 -6.67
CA VAL A 357 4.79 39.77 -6.56
C VAL A 357 4.16 39.33 -7.87
N GLY A 358 4.87 39.51 -8.96
CA GLY A 358 4.41 39.24 -10.33
C GLY A 358 4.07 37.77 -10.58
N PRO A 359 3.33 37.52 -11.64
CA PRO A 359 2.92 36.18 -12.00
C PRO A 359 4.12 35.32 -12.43
N GLN A 360 4.27 34.17 -11.78
CA GLN A 360 5.30 33.18 -12.13
C GLN A 360 4.78 32.20 -13.18
N GLU A 361 5.63 31.83 -14.13
CA GLU A 361 5.30 30.90 -15.22
C GLU A 361 5.84 29.50 -14.92
N SER A 362 5.05 28.46 -15.21
CA SER A 362 5.48 27.06 -15.12
C SER A 362 6.51 26.72 -16.19
N HIS A 363 7.61 26.10 -15.76
CA HIS A 363 8.66 25.57 -16.65
C HIS A 363 8.59 24.03 -16.81
N GLY A 364 7.50 23.42 -16.31
CA GLY A 364 7.26 21.99 -16.35
C GLY A 364 7.38 21.34 -14.96
N PHE A 365 6.67 20.21 -14.80
CA PHE A 365 6.44 19.58 -13.48
C PHE A 365 7.71 19.39 -12.65
N LEU A 366 8.72 18.69 -13.19
CA LEU A 366 9.94 18.40 -12.41
C LEU A 366 10.72 19.65 -12.08
N ARG A 367 10.79 20.62 -13.00
CA ARG A 367 11.52 21.86 -12.76
C ARG A 367 10.81 22.70 -11.71
N ASP A 368 9.50 22.85 -11.79
CA ASP A 368 8.72 23.62 -10.82
C ASP A 368 8.78 23.01 -9.41
N VAL A 369 8.74 21.67 -9.31
CA VAL A 369 8.74 20.95 -8.03
C VAL A 369 10.11 20.97 -7.37
N LEU A 370 11.21 20.88 -8.14
CA LEU A 370 12.57 20.72 -7.63
C LEU A 370 13.36 22.03 -7.56
N SER A 371 12.90 23.09 -8.24
CA SER A 371 13.64 24.34 -8.33
C SER A 371 12.96 25.47 -7.57
N ASP A 372 13.77 26.40 -7.12
CA ASP A 372 13.38 27.72 -6.64
C ASP A 372 13.95 28.80 -7.58
N ALA A 373 13.88 30.06 -7.14
CA ALA A 373 14.47 31.21 -7.83
C ALA A 373 15.94 31.09 -8.19
N THR A 374 16.70 30.32 -7.41
CA THR A 374 18.16 30.17 -7.58
C THR A 374 18.55 28.94 -8.39
N GLY A 375 17.59 28.09 -8.78
CA GLY A 375 17.78 26.86 -9.50
C GLY A 375 17.30 25.63 -8.75
N VAL A 376 17.94 24.46 -8.94
CA VAL A 376 17.58 23.21 -8.24
C VAL A 376 17.93 23.35 -6.76
N SER A 377 16.91 23.18 -5.90
CA SER A 377 17.00 23.36 -4.47
C SER A 377 17.11 22.02 -3.72
N PHE A 378 18.16 21.89 -2.89
CA PHE A 378 18.43 20.65 -2.17
C PHE A 378 17.30 20.24 -1.20
N HIS A 379 16.71 21.19 -0.49
CA HIS A 379 15.61 20.88 0.45
C HIS A 379 14.33 20.42 -0.28
N ARG A 380 14.05 20.96 -1.48
CA ARG A 380 12.96 20.49 -2.34
C ARG A 380 13.24 19.07 -2.86
N LEU A 381 14.48 18.82 -3.32
CA LEU A 381 14.92 17.50 -3.75
C LEU A 381 14.83 16.47 -2.61
N GLN A 382 15.29 16.81 -1.41
CA GLN A 382 15.22 15.97 -0.23
C GLN A 382 13.77 15.56 0.08
N MET A 383 12.85 16.50 0.13
CA MET A 383 11.44 16.24 0.39
C MET A 383 10.82 15.35 -0.70
N PHE A 384 11.13 15.60 -1.96
CA PHE A 384 10.65 14.80 -3.09
C PHE A 384 11.18 13.36 -3.02
N VAL A 385 12.47 13.17 -2.79
CA VAL A 385 13.10 11.84 -2.71
C VAL A 385 12.52 11.03 -1.56
N TRP A 386 12.38 11.61 -0.34
CA TRP A 386 11.77 10.91 0.78
C TRP A 386 10.32 10.53 0.52
N THR A 387 9.56 11.37 -0.17
CA THR A 387 8.18 11.03 -0.57
C THR A 387 8.16 9.79 -1.47
N ILE A 388 9.06 9.69 -2.45
CA ILE A 388 9.15 8.52 -3.33
C ILE A 388 9.60 7.27 -2.57
N VAL A 389 10.62 7.37 -1.71
CA VAL A 389 11.13 6.24 -0.91
C VAL A 389 10.03 5.66 -0.02
N LEU A 390 9.33 6.53 0.73
CA LEU A 390 8.23 6.10 1.58
C LEU A 390 7.06 5.54 0.76
N GLY A 391 6.76 6.10 -0.40
CA GLY A 391 5.77 5.58 -1.33
C GLY A 391 6.09 4.16 -1.81
N VAL A 392 7.36 3.89 -2.14
CA VAL A 392 7.80 2.54 -2.53
C VAL A 392 7.68 1.55 -1.37
N ILE A 393 8.09 1.94 -0.15
CA ILE A 393 7.92 1.12 1.05
C ILE A 393 6.45 0.83 1.29
N PHE A 394 5.60 1.85 1.17
CA PHE A 394 4.14 1.73 1.31
C PHE A 394 3.56 0.69 0.34
N ILE A 395 3.81 0.85 -0.96
CA ILE A 395 3.31 -0.06 -2.00
C ILE A 395 3.83 -1.48 -1.76
N SER A 396 5.11 -1.63 -1.40
CA SER A 396 5.71 -2.93 -1.11
C SER A 396 5.05 -3.63 0.09
N SER A 397 4.73 -2.89 1.14
CA SER A 397 4.03 -3.43 2.32
C SER A 397 2.62 -3.88 1.98
N VAL A 398 1.85 -3.02 1.32
CA VAL A 398 0.48 -3.32 0.89
C VAL A 398 0.44 -4.57 0.00
N TRP A 399 1.39 -4.70 -0.92
CA TRP A 399 1.46 -5.83 -1.85
C TRP A 399 1.85 -7.15 -1.19
N LYS A 400 2.83 -7.10 -0.28
CA LYS A 400 3.39 -8.30 0.35
C LYS A 400 2.62 -8.75 1.58
N ARG A 401 2.25 -7.81 2.47
CA ARG A 401 1.64 -8.11 3.76
C ARG A 401 0.12 -8.02 3.77
N LEU A 402 -0.50 -7.50 2.69
CA LEU A 402 -1.93 -7.20 2.63
C LEU A 402 -2.41 -6.38 3.83
N ALA A 403 -1.58 -5.46 4.28
CA ALA A 403 -1.84 -4.51 5.36
C ALA A 403 -1.23 -3.17 5.02
N MET A 404 -1.81 -2.08 5.51
CA MET A 404 -1.16 -0.78 5.43
C MET A 404 0.09 -0.78 6.31
N PRO A 405 1.20 -0.14 5.87
CA PRO A 405 2.42 -0.13 6.66
C PRO A 405 2.26 0.62 7.98
N GLU A 406 2.90 0.12 9.01
CA GLU A 406 3.21 0.89 10.19
C GLU A 406 4.61 1.48 10.03
N PHE A 407 4.66 2.78 9.73
CA PHE A 407 5.93 3.48 9.67
C PHE A 407 6.49 3.69 11.07
N SER A 408 7.77 3.38 11.26
CA SER A 408 8.44 3.68 12.51
C SER A 408 8.45 5.19 12.79
N THR A 409 8.48 5.55 14.07
CA THR A 409 8.59 6.97 14.50
C THR A 409 9.79 7.67 13.87
N THR A 410 10.89 6.94 13.63
CA THR A 410 12.09 7.44 12.95
C THR A 410 11.80 7.86 11.50
N LEU A 411 11.07 7.03 10.74
CA LEU A 411 10.73 7.35 9.35
C LEU A 411 9.75 8.52 9.27
N LEU A 412 8.78 8.59 10.18
CA LEU A 412 7.87 9.74 10.27
C LEU A 412 8.60 11.01 10.67
N ALA A 413 9.57 10.91 11.62
CA ALA A 413 10.42 12.05 12.02
C ALA A 413 11.26 12.55 10.84
N LEU A 414 11.88 11.66 10.04
CA LEU A 414 12.61 12.06 8.84
C LEU A 414 11.74 12.81 7.84
N GLN A 415 10.51 12.36 7.63
CA GLN A 415 9.55 13.05 6.77
C GLN A 415 9.15 14.41 7.37
N GLY A 416 8.93 14.48 8.68
CA GLY A 416 8.62 15.71 9.39
C GLY A 416 9.77 16.72 9.35
N ILE A 417 11.02 16.27 9.53
CA ILE A 417 12.23 17.10 9.41
C ILE A 417 12.35 17.64 7.98
N SER A 418 12.17 16.79 6.95
CA SER A 418 12.21 17.21 5.55
C SER A 418 11.14 18.27 5.25
N ALA A 419 9.92 18.07 5.76
CA ALA A 419 8.83 19.03 5.62
C ALA A 419 9.12 20.36 6.34
N GLY A 420 9.61 20.28 7.57
CA GLY A 420 10.04 21.46 8.35
C GLY A 420 11.19 22.22 7.69
N THR A 421 12.19 21.51 7.18
CA THR A 421 13.30 22.10 6.43
C THR A 421 12.79 22.82 5.16
N TYR A 422 11.90 22.16 4.40
CA TYR A 422 11.28 22.80 3.23
C TYR A 422 10.54 24.10 3.60
N LEU A 423 9.71 24.09 4.65
CA LEU A 423 9.01 25.29 5.11
C LEU A 423 9.98 26.38 5.62
N GLY A 424 11.01 25.97 6.37
CA GLY A 424 12.03 26.87 6.89
C GLY A 424 12.80 27.60 5.79
N PHE A 425 13.23 26.88 4.76
CA PHE A 425 13.91 27.51 3.61
C PHE A 425 12.95 28.27 2.69
N LYS A 426 11.67 27.90 2.66
CA LYS A 426 10.66 28.63 1.90
C LYS A 426 10.43 30.04 2.46
N MET A 427 10.67 30.31 3.76
CA MET A 427 10.52 31.64 4.35
C MET A 427 11.46 32.71 3.74
N PRO A 428 12.79 32.48 3.63
CA PRO A 428 13.71 33.44 3.03
C PRO A 428 13.77 33.39 1.50
N GLU A 429 13.15 32.35 0.86
CA GLU A 429 13.14 32.21 -0.59
C GLU A 429 12.50 33.42 -1.25
N LYS A 430 13.25 34.12 -2.12
CA LYS A 430 12.73 35.26 -2.89
C LYS A 430 11.90 34.73 -4.06
N HIS A 431 10.77 35.37 -4.28
CA HIS A 431 10.03 35.15 -5.54
C HIS A 431 10.79 35.87 -6.66
N THR A 432 11.21 35.17 -7.67
CA THR A 432 11.80 35.72 -8.91
C THR A 432 10.83 35.58 -10.04
#